data_6658f6bc58e0b25d7c7e4357b1663c8b
#
_entry.id   6658f6bc58e0b25d7c7e4357b1663c8b
#
_cell.length_a   1.000
_cell.length_b   1.000
_cell.length_c   1.000
_cell.angle_alpha   90.00
_cell.angle_beta   90.00
_cell.angle_gamma   90.00
#
_symmetry.space_group_name_H-M   'P 1'
#
loop_
_entity.id
_entity.type
_entity.pdbx_description
1 polymer ?
#
loop_
_entity_poly.entity_id
_entity_poly.type
_entity_poly.pdbx_seq_one_letter_code
_entity_poly.pdbx_strand_id
1 'polypeptide(L)'
;MEVKGLPNTRHTFVVLAYKDSPYLESCIQSVIDQSYPSQVIIATSTPNTYIRTMAERYHLSVMVNEKAKHTIGDDFDFARTCVNSELVTIAHQDDIYEKDYATDIVDAYKNNPDAIILFSNYFEIRNNQRVYDNTNLRIKKRLLSCLKVSSAHCKRWSISLGNSICCPAVTYHNNRISYKKIFDSDFKSNVDWFAWEKLSRLTGRFIFVDKPLMGHRVHEESTTTQIIENNTRTNEDLDMLKKFWPSIIAKILNYAYRNAEKSNSV
;
A
#
# COMPACT_ATOMS: atom_id res chain seq x y z
N MET A 1 20.21 -1.05 15.67
CA MET A 1 20.07 -2.14 16.65
C MET A 1 19.65 -3.37 15.88
N GLU A 2 20.51 -4.39 15.73
CA GLU A 2 20.11 -5.64 15.07
C GLU A 2 19.15 -6.39 16.00
N VAL A 3 17.97 -6.73 15.50
CA VAL A 3 16.99 -7.56 16.20
C VAL A 3 17.53 -8.99 16.22
N LYS A 4 18.21 -9.36 17.32
CA LYS A 4 18.73 -10.72 17.51
C LYS A 4 17.57 -11.70 17.65
N GLY A 5 17.52 -12.73 16.80
CA GLY A 5 16.79 -13.97 17.03
C GLY A 5 15.49 -14.19 16.26
N LEU A 6 15.16 -13.39 15.25
CA LEU A 6 14.00 -13.66 14.40
C LEU A 6 14.35 -14.66 13.29
N PRO A 7 13.45 -15.59 12.95
CA PRO A 7 13.69 -16.52 11.84
C PRO A 7 13.93 -15.70 10.57
N ASN A 8 14.92 -16.10 9.78
CA ASN A 8 15.24 -15.48 8.49
C ASN A 8 14.13 -15.80 7.47
N THR A 9 12.96 -15.19 7.68
CA THR A 9 11.81 -15.34 6.79
C THR A 9 11.98 -14.41 5.60
N ARG A 10 11.61 -14.90 4.42
CA ARG A 10 11.69 -14.11 3.18
C ARG A 10 10.75 -12.90 3.19
N HIS A 11 9.66 -12.97 3.96
CA HIS A 11 8.60 -11.98 3.99
C HIS A 11 8.38 -11.41 5.40
N THR A 12 8.21 -10.08 5.48
CA THR A 12 7.88 -9.37 6.72
C THR A 12 6.66 -8.47 6.49
N PHE A 13 5.70 -8.55 7.41
CA PHE A 13 4.71 -7.50 7.58
C PHE A 13 5.24 -6.43 8.54
N VAL A 14 5.22 -5.18 8.10
CA VAL A 14 5.47 -4.02 8.94
C VAL A 14 4.13 -3.32 9.16
N VAL A 15 3.53 -3.51 10.34
CA VAL A 15 2.27 -2.84 10.72
C VAL A 15 2.59 -1.39 11.04
N LEU A 16 2.12 -0.48 10.21
CA LEU A 16 2.32 0.96 10.39
C LEU A 16 1.24 1.51 11.31
N ALA A 17 1.60 1.75 12.57
CA ALA A 17 0.72 2.27 13.60
C ALA A 17 0.90 3.78 13.78
N TYR A 18 -0.21 4.51 13.87
CA TYR A 18 -0.24 5.95 14.06
C TYR A 18 -1.31 6.33 15.09
N LYS A 19 -0.91 6.95 16.21
CA LYS A 19 -1.79 7.28 17.34
C LYS A 19 -2.56 6.04 17.84
N ASP A 20 -3.69 6.27 18.50
CA ASP A 20 -4.59 5.21 18.91
C ASP A 20 -5.54 4.87 17.76
N SER A 21 -5.70 3.59 17.45
CA SER A 21 -6.65 3.14 16.44
C SER A 21 -7.43 1.93 16.94
N PRO A 22 -8.76 1.96 16.90
CA PRO A 22 -9.57 0.83 17.32
C PRO A 22 -9.40 -0.39 16.42
N TYR A 23 -8.74 -0.24 15.28
CA TYR A 23 -8.54 -1.29 14.29
C TYR A 23 -7.17 -1.97 14.39
N LEU A 24 -6.21 -1.39 15.12
CA LEU A 24 -4.83 -1.89 15.19
C LEU A 24 -4.77 -3.36 15.61
N GLU A 25 -5.56 -3.76 16.60
CA GLU A 25 -5.58 -5.14 17.09
C GLU A 25 -6.04 -6.12 15.99
N SER A 26 -7.11 -5.80 15.27
CA SER A 26 -7.60 -6.65 14.18
C SER A 26 -6.60 -6.75 13.01
N CYS A 27 -5.88 -5.67 12.71
CA CYS A 27 -4.79 -5.68 11.73
C CYS A 27 -3.68 -6.63 12.18
N ILE A 28 -3.17 -6.48 13.41
CA ILE A 28 -2.11 -7.32 13.98
C ILE A 28 -2.52 -8.80 13.93
N GLN A 29 -3.73 -9.14 14.38
CA GLN A 29 -4.22 -10.52 14.34
C GLN A 29 -4.22 -11.09 12.93
N SER A 30 -4.69 -10.31 11.93
CA SER A 30 -4.76 -10.76 10.55
C SER A 30 -3.39 -11.05 9.91
N VAL A 31 -2.35 -10.30 10.30
CA VAL A 31 -0.98 -10.51 9.78
C VAL A 31 -0.19 -11.56 10.55
N ILE A 32 -0.57 -11.86 11.80
CA ILE A 32 0.01 -12.97 12.57
C ILE A 32 -0.59 -14.31 12.11
N ASP A 33 -1.89 -14.34 11.80
CA ASP A 33 -2.62 -15.57 11.42
C ASP A 33 -2.44 -15.97 9.95
N GLN A 34 -1.29 -15.64 9.35
CA GLN A 34 -1.00 -16.00 7.97
C GLN A 34 -0.59 -17.47 7.82
N SER A 35 -1.01 -18.12 6.73
CA SER A 35 -0.60 -19.50 6.39
C SER A 35 0.90 -19.60 6.10
N TYR A 36 1.53 -18.53 5.59
CA TYR A 36 2.97 -18.44 5.39
C TYR A 36 3.64 -17.84 6.63
N PRO A 37 4.75 -18.43 7.15
CA PRO A 37 5.44 -17.94 8.35
C PRO A 37 6.17 -16.61 8.04
N SER A 38 5.46 -15.51 8.14
CA SER A 38 6.00 -14.16 7.98
C SER A 38 6.50 -13.61 9.31
N GLN A 39 7.54 -12.80 9.28
CA GLN A 39 7.88 -11.96 10.42
C GLN A 39 6.83 -10.83 10.52
N VAL A 40 6.50 -10.41 11.74
CA VAL A 40 5.61 -9.26 11.98
C VAL A 40 6.29 -8.30 12.95
N ILE A 41 6.33 -7.02 12.61
CA ILE A 41 6.79 -5.94 13.49
C ILE A 41 5.82 -4.76 13.42
N ILE A 42 5.90 -3.85 14.38
CA ILE A 42 5.20 -2.57 14.36
C ILE A 42 6.19 -1.47 14.04
N ALA A 43 5.84 -0.55 13.14
CA ALA A 43 6.55 0.71 12.91
C ALA A 43 5.64 1.88 13.26
N THR A 44 6.18 2.93 13.88
CA THR A 44 5.40 4.11 14.29
C THR A 44 6.25 5.37 14.36
N SER A 45 5.65 6.53 14.04
CA SER A 45 6.20 7.86 14.33
C SER A 45 5.53 8.52 15.55
N THR A 46 4.51 7.87 16.12
CA THR A 46 3.76 8.38 17.29
C THR A 46 3.73 7.34 18.42
N PRO A 47 4.90 6.96 18.97
CA PRO A 47 4.96 5.93 20.01
C PRO A 47 4.16 6.38 21.25
N ASN A 48 3.27 5.52 21.71
CA ASN A 48 2.41 5.77 22.86
C ASN A 48 2.18 4.48 23.66
N THR A 49 1.48 4.59 24.80
CA THR A 49 1.21 3.45 25.67
C THR A 49 0.33 2.40 25.00
N TYR A 50 -0.66 2.81 24.20
CA TYR A 50 -1.57 1.92 23.50
C TYR A 50 -0.82 1.01 22.50
N ILE A 51 0.01 1.60 21.64
CA ILE A 51 0.83 0.85 20.67
C ILE A 51 1.79 -0.11 21.39
N ARG A 52 2.41 0.33 22.50
CA ARG A 52 3.31 -0.52 23.30
C ARG A 52 2.57 -1.69 23.92
N THR A 53 1.38 -1.46 24.50
CA THR A 53 0.55 -2.53 25.07
C THR A 53 0.14 -3.56 24.00
N MET A 54 -0.19 -3.12 22.77
CA MET A 54 -0.47 -4.04 21.67
C MET A 54 0.77 -4.85 21.29
N ALA A 55 1.93 -4.21 21.19
CA ALA A 55 3.19 -4.88 20.89
C ALA A 55 3.56 -5.93 21.95
N GLU A 56 3.42 -5.61 23.24
CA GLU A 56 3.67 -6.54 24.35
C GLU A 56 2.71 -7.72 24.33
N ARG A 57 1.41 -7.47 24.11
CA ARG A 57 0.38 -8.52 24.04
C ARG A 57 0.65 -9.55 22.94
N TYR A 58 1.16 -9.10 21.80
CA TYR A 58 1.42 -9.96 20.64
C TYR A 58 2.91 -10.32 20.47
N HIS A 59 3.76 -9.98 21.46
CA HIS A 59 5.21 -10.23 21.44
C HIS A 59 5.92 -9.67 20.20
N LEU A 60 5.52 -8.47 19.77
CA LEU A 60 6.05 -7.80 18.57
C LEU A 60 7.10 -6.75 18.94
N SER A 61 8.11 -6.60 18.09
CA SER A 61 9.06 -5.48 18.17
C SER A 61 8.44 -4.20 17.66
N VAL A 62 8.74 -3.07 18.30
CA VAL A 62 8.34 -1.73 17.84
C VAL A 62 9.55 -0.98 17.32
N MET A 63 9.49 -0.53 16.08
CA MET A 63 10.47 0.34 15.43
C MET A 63 9.92 1.77 15.41
N VAL A 64 10.67 2.71 15.99
CA VAL A 64 10.24 4.11 16.09
C VAL A 64 10.96 4.94 15.02
N ASN A 65 10.18 5.67 14.21
CA ASN A 65 10.71 6.68 13.30
C ASN A 65 10.95 7.98 14.08
N GLU A 66 12.21 8.26 14.44
CA GLU A 66 12.60 9.39 15.29
C GLU A 66 12.79 10.73 14.54
N LYS A 67 12.38 10.83 13.29
CA LYS A 67 12.46 12.10 12.56
C LYS A 67 11.71 13.23 13.27
N ALA A 68 12.28 14.44 13.28
CA ALA A 68 11.66 15.61 13.90
C ALA A 68 10.38 16.09 13.21
N LYS A 69 10.26 15.86 11.90
CA LYS A 69 9.06 16.14 11.10
C LYS A 69 8.72 14.93 10.25
N HIS A 70 7.50 14.48 10.35
CA HIS A 70 7.00 13.31 9.64
C HIS A 70 5.98 13.72 8.60
N THR A 71 6.11 13.13 7.42
CA THR A 71 5.03 13.03 6.44
C THR A 71 4.60 11.59 6.37
N ILE A 72 3.43 11.31 5.82
CA ILE A 72 2.96 9.94 5.57
C ILE A 72 3.97 9.16 4.70
N GLY A 73 4.60 9.86 3.74
CA GLY A 73 5.64 9.27 2.89
C GLY A 73 6.91 8.91 3.65
N ASP A 74 7.32 9.71 4.65
CA ASP A 74 8.46 9.40 5.51
C ASP A 74 8.19 8.13 6.34
N ASP A 75 6.98 7.96 6.85
CA ASP A 75 6.59 6.78 7.63
C ASP A 75 6.53 5.53 6.75
N PHE A 76 6.04 5.63 5.51
CA PHE A 76 6.05 4.53 4.54
C PHE A 76 7.48 4.14 4.15
N ASP A 77 8.36 5.10 3.84
CA ASP A 77 9.76 4.82 3.53
C ASP A 77 10.49 4.20 4.72
N PHE A 78 10.23 4.67 5.95
CA PHE A 78 10.76 4.08 7.17
C PHE A 78 10.27 2.65 7.34
N ALA A 79 8.96 2.40 7.26
CA ALA A 79 8.38 1.07 7.41
C ALA A 79 8.95 0.07 6.40
N ARG A 80 9.18 0.51 5.15
CA ARG A 80 9.81 -0.34 4.14
C ARG A 80 11.26 -0.68 4.45
N THR A 81 12.02 0.24 5.06
CA THR A 81 13.48 0.13 5.20
C THR A 81 13.96 -0.23 6.59
N CYS A 82 13.07 -0.27 7.61
CA CYS A 82 13.45 -0.61 8.98
C CYS A 82 13.71 -2.12 9.20
N VAL A 83 13.51 -2.95 8.17
CA VAL A 83 13.79 -4.39 8.17
C VAL A 83 14.66 -4.79 6.97
N ASN A 84 15.38 -5.91 7.11
CA ASN A 84 16.27 -6.43 6.07
C ASN A 84 15.65 -7.59 5.27
N SER A 85 14.33 -7.75 5.30
CA SER A 85 13.64 -8.81 4.55
C SER A 85 13.62 -8.52 3.05
N GLU A 86 13.69 -9.57 2.25
CA GLU A 86 13.62 -9.50 0.80
C GLU A 86 12.28 -8.94 0.33
N LEU A 87 11.19 -9.41 0.95
CA LEU A 87 9.82 -8.99 0.69
C LEU A 87 9.24 -8.29 1.92
N VAL A 88 8.71 -7.09 1.74
CA VAL A 88 8.13 -6.29 2.82
C VAL A 88 6.74 -5.81 2.43
N THR A 89 5.74 -6.13 3.26
CA THR A 89 4.39 -5.56 3.14
C THR A 89 4.20 -4.52 4.24
N ILE A 90 3.84 -3.29 3.85
CA ILE A 90 3.45 -2.24 4.80
C ILE A 90 1.97 -2.40 5.06
N ALA A 91 1.62 -2.97 6.21
CA ALA A 91 0.24 -3.15 6.62
C ALA A 91 -0.27 -1.88 7.31
N HIS A 92 -1.31 -1.25 6.78
CA HIS A 92 -1.94 -0.11 7.44
C HIS A 92 -2.79 -0.60 8.61
N GLN A 93 -2.75 0.12 9.74
CA GLN A 93 -3.35 -0.29 11.00
C GLN A 93 -4.87 -0.52 10.98
N ASP A 94 -5.56 0.00 9.97
CA ASP A 94 -7.01 -0.05 9.79
C ASP A 94 -7.47 -1.16 8.82
N ASP A 95 -6.53 -1.81 8.15
CA ASP A 95 -6.80 -2.84 7.14
C ASP A 95 -6.64 -4.27 7.71
N ILE A 96 -7.15 -5.26 7.00
CA ILE A 96 -7.00 -6.68 7.36
C ILE A 96 -6.51 -7.49 6.16
N TYR A 97 -5.86 -8.63 6.45
CA TYR A 97 -5.32 -9.52 5.44
C TYR A 97 -6.00 -10.89 5.53
N GLU A 98 -6.37 -11.45 4.39
CA GLU A 98 -6.83 -12.84 4.31
C GLU A 98 -5.67 -13.79 4.61
N LYS A 99 -5.98 -14.94 5.20
CA LYS A 99 -5.01 -15.91 5.72
C LYS A 99 -3.94 -16.33 4.70
N ASP A 100 -4.27 -16.35 3.41
CA ASP A 100 -3.39 -16.81 2.35
C ASP A 100 -2.66 -15.68 1.61
N TYR A 101 -2.77 -14.42 2.07
CA TYR A 101 -2.12 -13.28 1.40
C TYR A 101 -0.62 -13.52 1.23
N ALA A 102 0.10 -13.78 2.31
CA ALA A 102 1.55 -13.94 2.24
C ALA A 102 1.97 -15.18 1.43
N THR A 103 1.21 -16.28 1.50
CA THR A 103 1.45 -17.48 0.69
C THR A 103 1.34 -17.17 -0.81
N ASP A 104 0.24 -16.55 -1.23
CA ASP A 104 0.01 -16.23 -2.64
C ASP A 104 1.03 -15.20 -3.18
N ILE A 105 1.42 -14.22 -2.36
CA ILE A 105 2.46 -13.24 -2.72
C ILE A 105 3.83 -13.91 -2.86
N VAL A 106 4.24 -14.75 -1.91
CA VAL A 106 5.53 -15.44 -1.98
C VAL A 106 5.59 -16.43 -3.14
N ASP A 107 4.51 -17.12 -3.45
CA ASP A 107 4.45 -18.02 -4.58
C ASP A 107 4.45 -17.25 -5.92
N ALA A 108 3.75 -16.12 -6.00
CA ALA A 108 3.85 -15.23 -7.15
C ALA A 108 5.28 -14.71 -7.35
N TYR A 109 5.99 -14.38 -6.23
CA TYR A 109 7.39 -13.96 -6.28
C TYR A 109 8.32 -15.07 -6.80
N LYS A 110 8.19 -16.31 -6.32
CA LYS A 110 8.99 -17.46 -6.78
C LYS A 110 8.90 -17.65 -8.31
N ASN A 111 7.71 -17.41 -8.87
CA ASN A 111 7.46 -17.52 -10.30
C ASN A 111 7.87 -16.26 -11.09
N ASN A 112 8.17 -15.15 -10.41
CA ASN A 112 8.49 -13.85 -11.01
C ASN A 112 9.61 -13.14 -10.21
N PRO A 113 10.85 -13.67 -10.21
CA PRO A 113 11.95 -13.14 -9.39
C PRO A 113 12.43 -11.74 -9.83
N ASP A 114 11.99 -11.26 -10.99
CA ASP A 114 12.22 -9.92 -11.49
C ASP A 114 11.14 -8.91 -11.04
N ALA A 115 10.20 -9.31 -10.21
CA ALA A 115 9.18 -8.43 -9.64
C ALA A 115 9.83 -7.25 -8.87
N ILE A 116 9.31 -6.04 -9.06
CA ILE A 116 9.65 -4.84 -8.27
C ILE A 116 8.70 -4.74 -7.09
N ILE A 117 7.40 -4.89 -7.39
CA ILE A 117 6.32 -5.00 -6.42
C ILE A 117 5.40 -6.14 -6.82
N LEU A 118 4.79 -6.75 -5.80
CA LEU A 118 3.71 -7.72 -5.94
C LEU A 118 2.52 -7.20 -5.15
N PHE A 119 1.32 -7.39 -5.61
CA PHE A 119 0.14 -6.95 -4.87
C PHE A 119 -1.08 -7.78 -5.22
N SER A 120 -1.98 -7.88 -4.26
CA SER A 120 -3.25 -8.59 -4.45
C SER A 120 -4.35 -7.64 -4.93
N ASN A 121 -5.44 -8.23 -5.43
CA ASN A 121 -6.72 -7.54 -5.44
C ASN A 121 -7.20 -7.36 -3.99
N TYR A 122 -8.23 -6.52 -3.78
CA TYR A 122 -8.74 -6.20 -2.47
C TYR A 122 -10.27 -6.10 -2.48
N PHE A 123 -10.87 -6.16 -1.31
CA PHE A 123 -12.26 -5.82 -1.05
C PHE A 123 -12.33 -4.62 -0.10
N GLU A 124 -13.44 -3.92 -0.08
CA GLU A 124 -13.64 -2.82 0.87
C GLU A 124 -14.38 -3.34 2.12
N ILE A 125 -14.08 -2.72 3.27
CA ILE A 125 -14.82 -2.92 4.50
C ILE A 125 -15.56 -1.62 4.80
N ARG A 126 -16.89 -1.63 4.62
CA ARG A 126 -17.78 -0.51 4.86
C ARG A 126 -18.78 -0.89 5.95
N ASN A 127 -18.87 -0.11 7.03
CA ASN A 127 -19.78 -0.42 8.15
C ASN A 127 -19.62 -1.87 8.66
N ASN A 128 -18.37 -2.34 8.77
CA ASN A 128 -18.02 -3.73 9.13
C ASN A 128 -18.50 -4.82 8.17
N GLN A 129 -18.99 -4.46 6.98
CA GLN A 129 -19.38 -5.41 5.94
C GLN A 129 -18.33 -5.47 4.83
N ARG A 130 -18.06 -6.66 4.31
CA ARG A 130 -17.15 -6.89 3.19
C ARG A 130 -17.86 -6.63 1.87
N VAL A 131 -17.29 -5.74 1.05
CA VAL A 131 -17.78 -5.38 -0.28
C VAL A 131 -16.74 -5.80 -1.32
N TYR A 132 -17.04 -6.85 -2.05
CA TYR A 132 -16.15 -7.43 -3.06
C TYR A 132 -16.32 -6.83 -4.45
N ASP A 133 -17.43 -6.16 -4.70
CA ASP A 133 -17.77 -5.63 -6.01
C ASP A 133 -18.48 -4.28 -5.92
N ASN A 134 -17.90 -3.29 -6.57
CA ASN A 134 -18.49 -2.00 -6.85
C ASN A 134 -17.85 -1.40 -8.12
N THR A 135 -18.38 -0.27 -8.59
CA THR A 135 -17.91 0.37 -9.83
C THR A 135 -16.41 0.68 -9.79
N ASN A 136 -15.90 1.20 -8.65
CA ASN A 136 -14.48 1.52 -8.49
C ASN A 136 -13.60 0.28 -8.56
N LEU A 137 -13.95 -0.77 -7.84
CA LEU A 137 -13.21 -2.03 -7.84
C LEU A 137 -13.15 -2.64 -9.23
N ARG A 138 -14.28 -2.59 -9.99
CA ARG A 138 -14.32 -3.07 -11.38
C ARG A 138 -13.42 -2.27 -12.32
N ILE A 139 -13.42 -0.94 -12.21
CA ILE A 139 -12.56 -0.06 -13.01
C ILE A 139 -11.09 -0.36 -12.72
N LYS A 140 -10.70 -0.37 -11.43
CA LYS A 140 -9.32 -0.67 -11.01
C LYS A 140 -8.87 -2.04 -11.50
N LYS A 141 -9.69 -3.07 -11.32
CA LYS A 141 -9.40 -4.43 -11.81
C LYS A 141 -9.19 -4.47 -13.33
N ARG A 142 -9.97 -3.72 -14.12
CA ARG A 142 -9.77 -3.61 -15.57
C ARG A 142 -8.44 -2.96 -15.93
N LEU A 143 -8.06 -1.87 -15.25
CA LEU A 143 -6.76 -1.22 -15.45
C LEU A 143 -5.59 -2.16 -15.13
N LEU A 144 -5.71 -2.94 -14.04
CA LEU A 144 -4.70 -3.90 -13.62
C LEU A 144 -4.63 -5.17 -14.50
N SER A 145 -5.66 -5.45 -15.30
CA SER A 145 -5.70 -6.65 -16.14
C SER A 145 -4.59 -6.70 -17.19
N CYS A 146 -4.06 -5.53 -17.61
CA CYS A 146 -2.92 -5.46 -18.53
C CYS A 146 -1.62 -6.04 -17.93
N LEU A 147 -1.50 -6.10 -16.61
CA LEU A 147 -0.33 -6.68 -15.92
C LEU A 147 -0.27 -8.21 -16.04
N LYS A 148 -1.35 -8.86 -16.49
CA LYS A 148 -1.32 -10.29 -16.86
C LYS A 148 -0.42 -10.58 -18.06
N VAL A 149 -0.16 -9.56 -18.87
CA VAL A 149 0.81 -9.62 -19.97
C VAL A 149 2.19 -9.27 -19.42
N SER A 150 3.16 -10.16 -19.58
CA SER A 150 4.56 -9.99 -19.11
C SER A 150 5.32 -8.91 -19.90
N SER A 151 4.84 -7.67 -19.89
CA SER A 151 5.48 -6.55 -20.55
C SER A 151 5.87 -5.46 -19.54
N ALA A 152 7.10 -4.99 -19.64
CA ALA A 152 7.57 -3.87 -18.81
C ALA A 152 6.76 -2.57 -19.04
N HIS A 153 6.13 -2.41 -20.20
CA HIS A 153 5.28 -1.25 -20.52
C HIS A 153 3.94 -1.30 -19.78
N CYS A 154 3.41 -2.50 -19.49
CA CYS A 154 2.12 -2.64 -18.82
C CYS A 154 2.10 -2.03 -17.42
N LYS A 155 3.22 -2.06 -16.68
CA LYS A 155 3.28 -1.46 -15.34
C LYS A 155 3.03 0.05 -15.35
N ARG A 156 3.56 0.77 -16.34
CA ARG A 156 3.34 2.21 -16.48
C ARG A 156 1.92 2.52 -16.98
N TRP A 157 1.43 1.71 -17.91
CA TRP A 157 0.08 1.84 -18.43
C TRP A 157 -0.98 1.61 -17.36
N SER A 158 -0.81 0.60 -16.49
CA SER A 158 -1.80 0.25 -15.46
C SER A 158 -2.11 1.37 -14.47
N ILE A 159 -1.20 2.34 -14.31
CA ILE A 159 -1.32 3.48 -13.39
C ILE A 159 -1.45 4.83 -14.12
N SER A 160 -1.52 4.84 -15.45
CA SER A 160 -1.51 6.09 -16.23
C SER A 160 -2.85 6.81 -16.27
N LEU A 161 -3.95 6.10 -15.99
CA LEU A 161 -5.31 6.65 -16.02
C LEU A 161 -5.87 6.90 -14.62
N GLY A 162 -5.11 6.61 -13.58
CA GLY A 162 -5.51 6.77 -12.18
C GLY A 162 -4.75 5.83 -11.26
N ASN A 163 -4.86 6.04 -9.95
CA ASN A 163 -4.27 5.16 -8.95
C ASN A 163 -5.08 3.86 -8.82
N SER A 164 -4.71 2.85 -9.59
CA SER A 164 -5.38 1.55 -9.61
C SER A 164 -4.87 0.58 -8.53
N ILE A 165 -3.67 0.80 -7.97
CA ILE A 165 -3.03 -0.07 -6.99
C ILE A 165 -3.40 0.39 -5.59
N CYS A 166 -3.94 -0.51 -4.77
CA CYS A 166 -4.25 -0.25 -3.37
C CYS A 166 -2.97 -0.35 -2.53
N CYS A 167 -2.60 0.73 -1.85
CA CYS A 167 -1.32 0.85 -1.16
C CYS A 167 -1.05 -0.27 -0.14
N PRO A 168 -1.95 -0.58 0.80
CA PRO A 168 -1.72 -1.65 1.78
C PRO A 168 -1.70 -3.06 1.17
N ALA A 169 -2.19 -3.24 -0.06
CA ALA A 169 -2.13 -4.54 -0.74
C ALA A 169 -0.74 -4.85 -1.35
N VAL A 170 0.25 -3.94 -1.20
CA VAL A 170 1.54 -4.02 -1.90
C VAL A 170 2.62 -4.63 -1.02
N THR A 171 3.31 -5.61 -1.59
CA THR A 171 4.58 -6.15 -1.09
C THR A 171 5.74 -5.65 -1.97
N TYR A 172 6.75 -5.08 -1.34
CA TYR A 172 7.94 -4.51 -1.97
C TYR A 172 9.06 -5.54 -2.02
N HIS A 173 9.69 -5.69 -3.17
CA HIS A 173 10.92 -6.47 -3.30
C HIS A 173 12.13 -5.55 -3.03
N ASN A 174 12.54 -5.44 -1.78
CA ASN A 174 13.54 -4.47 -1.34
C ASN A 174 14.86 -4.57 -2.09
N ASN A 175 15.32 -5.77 -2.43
CA ASN A 175 16.58 -5.97 -3.16
C ASN A 175 16.56 -5.43 -4.60
N ARG A 176 15.36 -5.21 -5.18
CA ARG A 176 15.17 -4.63 -6.51
C ARG A 176 14.95 -3.13 -6.52
N ILE A 177 14.62 -2.56 -5.36
CA ILE A 177 14.33 -1.11 -5.23
C ILE A 177 15.60 -0.41 -4.79
N SER A 178 16.32 0.18 -5.73
CA SER A 178 17.57 0.91 -5.49
C SER A 178 17.37 2.24 -4.74
N TYR A 179 16.15 2.78 -4.72
CA TYR A 179 15.84 4.02 -4.02
C TYR A 179 15.62 3.79 -2.53
N LYS A 180 16.34 4.53 -1.66
CA LYS A 180 16.06 4.55 -0.23
C LYS A 180 14.66 5.08 0.07
N LYS A 181 14.24 6.13 -0.68
CA LYS A 181 12.97 6.80 -0.53
C LYS A 181 12.19 6.72 -1.84
N ILE A 182 11.03 6.11 -1.80
CA ILE A 182 10.11 6.00 -2.93
C ILE A 182 8.87 6.88 -2.76
N PHE A 183 8.52 7.18 -1.50
CA PHE A 183 7.36 8.00 -1.14
C PHE A 183 7.69 9.47 -0.88
N ASP A 184 8.97 9.88 -1.04
CA ASP A 184 9.45 11.24 -0.82
C ASP A 184 8.89 12.19 -1.89
N SER A 185 7.80 12.86 -1.57
CA SER A 185 7.08 13.80 -2.44
C SER A 185 6.40 14.89 -1.63
N ASP A 186 6.05 16.00 -2.28
CA ASP A 186 5.24 17.07 -1.70
C ASP A 186 3.73 16.74 -1.70
N PHE A 187 3.33 15.60 -2.27
CA PHE A 187 1.95 15.14 -2.28
C PHE A 187 1.48 14.73 -0.89
N LYS A 188 0.21 15.02 -0.59
CA LYS A 188 -0.46 14.64 0.65
C LYS A 188 -1.39 13.45 0.48
N SER A 189 -2.03 13.34 -0.69
CA SER A 189 -2.98 12.27 -1.00
C SER A 189 -2.45 11.23 -1.99
N ASN A 190 -1.64 11.66 -2.97
CA ASN A 190 -1.15 10.80 -4.06
C ASN A 190 0.29 10.30 -3.82
N VAL A 191 0.66 10.12 -2.56
CA VAL A 191 1.99 9.67 -2.14
C VAL A 191 2.30 8.27 -2.71
N ASP A 192 1.33 7.39 -2.68
CA ASP A 192 1.41 6.03 -3.21
C ASP A 192 1.45 6.02 -4.75
N TRP A 193 0.59 6.81 -5.43
CA TRP A 193 0.62 6.90 -6.89
C TRP A 193 1.95 7.46 -7.39
N PHE A 194 2.51 8.44 -6.68
CA PHE A 194 3.85 8.95 -6.96
C PHE A 194 4.91 7.85 -6.84
N ALA A 195 4.83 7.03 -5.78
CA ALA A 195 5.76 5.92 -5.58
C ALA A 195 5.63 4.88 -6.73
N TRP A 196 4.41 4.55 -7.16
CA TRP A 196 4.20 3.64 -8.29
C TRP A 196 4.77 4.20 -9.59
N GLU A 197 4.60 5.49 -9.85
CA GLU A 197 5.19 6.14 -11.02
C GLU A 197 6.71 6.02 -10.99
N LYS A 198 7.33 6.33 -9.87
CA LYS A 198 8.78 6.23 -9.66
C LYS A 198 9.28 4.80 -9.85
N LEU A 199 8.63 3.82 -9.24
CA LEU A 199 8.96 2.39 -9.36
C LEU A 199 8.73 1.87 -10.78
N SER A 200 7.75 2.40 -11.52
CA SER A 200 7.47 1.98 -12.89
C SER A 200 8.63 2.24 -13.86
N ARG A 201 9.58 3.08 -13.48
CA ARG A 201 10.78 3.40 -14.27
C ARG A 201 11.92 2.39 -14.08
N LEU A 202 11.88 1.59 -13.02
CA LEU A 202 12.88 0.55 -12.77
C LEU A 202 12.72 -0.63 -13.74
N THR A 203 13.81 -1.35 -13.98
CA THR A 203 13.77 -2.62 -14.72
C THR A 203 13.12 -3.70 -13.87
N GLY A 204 12.16 -4.44 -14.43
CA GLY A 204 11.40 -5.50 -13.77
C GLY A 204 9.89 -5.30 -13.95
N ARG A 205 9.09 -6.08 -13.23
CA ARG A 205 7.64 -6.15 -13.41
C ARG A 205 6.88 -5.76 -12.16
N PHE A 206 5.64 -5.32 -12.36
CA PHE A 206 4.60 -5.26 -11.34
C PHE A 206 3.77 -6.53 -11.47
N ILE A 207 3.62 -7.29 -10.39
CA ILE A 207 2.91 -8.57 -10.38
C ILE A 207 1.59 -8.42 -9.66
N PHE A 208 0.51 -8.68 -10.38
CA PHE A 208 -0.86 -8.60 -9.85
C PHE A 208 -1.41 -10.00 -9.58
N VAL A 209 -1.73 -10.28 -8.32
CA VAL A 209 -2.45 -11.48 -7.87
C VAL A 209 -3.93 -11.15 -7.85
N ASP A 210 -4.69 -11.63 -8.85
CA ASP A 210 -6.13 -11.33 -9.00
C ASP A 210 -6.99 -12.15 -8.04
N LYS A 211 -6.67 -12.06 -6.74
CA LYS A 211 -7.45 -12.61 -5.62
C LYS A 211 -7.66 -11.50 -4.59
N PRO A 212 -8.86 -11.30 -4.06
CA PRO A 212 -9.14 -10.27 -3.05
C PRO A 212 -8.63 -10.73 -1.67
N LEU A 213 -7.34 -10.53 -1.42
CA LEU A 213 -6.62 -11.04 -0.24
C LEU A 213 -6.37 -9.98 0.85
N MET A 214 -6.82 -8.75 0.62
CA MET A 214 -6.71 -7.67 1.59
C MET A 214 -8.04 -6.91 1.66
N GLY A 215 -8.49 -6.58 2.87
CA GLY A 215 -9.69 -5.78 3.11
C GLY A 215 -9.30 -4.35 3.49
N HIS A 216 -9.60 -3.40 2.59
CA HIS A 216 -9.38 -1.98 2.80
C HIS A 216 -10.56 -1.36 3.53
N ARG A 217 -10.33 -0.83 4.73
CA ARG A 217 -11.36 -0.20 5.53
C ARG A 217 -11.61 1.23 5.09
N VAL A 218 -12.89 1.53 4.85
CA VAL A 218 -13.37 2.88 4.53
C VAL A 218 -14.08 3.45 5.75
N HIS A 219 -13.53 4.49 6.37
CA HIS A 219 -14.08 5.17 7.53
C HIS A 219 -13.80 6.68 7.47
N GLU A 220 -14.58 7.47 8.23
CA GLU A 220 -14.54 8.93 8.18
C GLU A 220 -13.19 9.52 8.64
N GLU A 221 -12.52 8.86 9.58
CA GLU A 221 -11.23 9.31 10.12
C GLU A 221 -10.02 8.90 9.24
N SER A 222 -10.25 8.20 8.11
CA SER A 222 -9.15 7.85 7.22
C SER A 222 -8.53 9.12 6.62
N THR A 223 -7.21 9.14 6.48
CA THR A 223 -6.47 10.27 5.88
C THR A 223 -7.03 10.61 4.49
N THR A 224 -7.48 9.62 3.75
CA THR A 224 -8.08 9.80 2.42
C THR A 224 -9.38 10.60 2.49
N THR A 225 -10.25 10.32 3.45
CA THR A 225 -11.54 11.03 3.61
C THR A 225 -11.33 12.49 3.98
N GLN A 226 -10.43 12.79 4.91
CA GLN A 226 -10.12 14.16 5.34
C GLN A 226 -9.50 15.03 4.24
N ILE A 227 -8.74 14.45 3.32
CA ILE A 227 -8.07 15.16 2.22
C ILE A 227 -9.03 15.43 1.04
N ILE A 228 -10.03 14.57 0.83
CA ILE A 228 -11.04 14.75 -0.23
C ILE A 228 -11.83 16.05 -0.05
N GLU A 229 -12.12 16.46 1.19
CA GLU A 229 -12.90 17.67 1.50
C GLU A 229 -12.22 18.98 1.07
N ASN A 230 -10.90 19.00 0.85
CA ASN A 230 -10.11 20.23 0.66
C ASN A 230 -9.66 20.54 -0.78
N ASN A 231 -10.22 19.92 -1.83
CA ASN A 231 -9.78 20.07 -3.24
C ASN A 231 -8.28 19.82 -3.51
N THR A 232 -7.48 19.49 -2.49
CA THR A 232 -6.04 19.22 -2.61
C THR A 232 -5.81 18.03 -3.52
N ARG A 233 -6.59 16.96 -3.37
CA ARG A 233 -6.52 15.75 -4.17
C ARG A 233 -6.68 16.01 -5.66
N THR A 234 -7.63 16.85 -6.04
CA THR A 234 -7.89 17.18 -7.45
C THR A 234 -6.69 17.79 -8.17
N ASN A 235 -5.94 18.66 -7.48
CA ASN A 235 -4.75 19.28 -8.03
C ASN A 235 -3.60 18.27 -8.12
N GLU A 236 -3.44 17.44 -7.10
CA GLU A 236 -2.44 16.38 -7.09
C GLU A 236 -2.71 15.31 -8.17
N ASP A 237 -3.99 14.96 -8.42
CA ASP A 237 -4.38 14.06 -9.51
C ASP A 237 -3.97 14.61 -10.87
N LEU A 238 -4.20 15.91 -11.10
CA LEU A 238 -3.76 16.55 -12.34
C LEU A 238 -2.24 16.51 -12.51
N ASP A 239 -1.49 16.77 -11.43
CA ASP A 239 -0.03 16.76 -11.50
C ASP A 239 0.52 15.33 -11.68
N MET A 240 -0.14 14.34 -11.12
CA MET A 240 0.17 12.94 -11.39
C MET A 240 -0.13 12.57 -12.85
N LEU A 241 -1.28 12.93 -13.37
CA LEU A 241 -1.65 12.66 -14.77
C LEU A 241 -0.68 13.30 -15.78
N LYS A 242 -0.15 14.49 -15.48
CA LYS A 242 0.90 15.15 -16.31
C LYS A 242 2.21 14.37 -16.38
N LYS A 243 2.48 13.45 -15.44
CA LYS A 243 3.67 12.58 -15.52
C LYS A 243 3.54 11.50 -16.60
N PHE A 244 2.33 11.24 -17.07
CA PHE A 244 2.00 10.22 -18.08
C PHE A 244 1.55 10.82 -19.40
N TRP A 245 0.87 11.97 -19.37
CA TRP A 245 0.16 12.53 -20.50
C TRP A 245 0.51 14.01 -20.75
N PRO A 246 0.47 14.47 -21.99
CA PRO A 246 0.50 15.91 -22.31
C PRO A 246 -0.57 16.68 -21.54
N SER A 247 -0.31 17.94 -21.19
CA SER A 247 -1.17 18.75 -20.31
C SER A 247 -2.64 18.82 -20.73
N ILE A 248 -2.92 18.83 -22.03
CA ILE A 248 -4.30 18.88 -22.56
C ILE A 248 -5.02 17.56 -22.22
N ILE A 249 -4.39 16.42 -22.50
CA ILE A 249 -4.96 15.09 -22.22
C ILE A 249 -5.11 14.90 -20.70
N ALA A 250 -4.11 15.29 -19.91
CA ALA A 250 -4.16 15.22 -18.46
C ALA A 250 -5.36 15.99 -17.88
N LYS A 251 -5.66 17.19 -18.40
CA LYS A 251 -6.84 17.97 -17.96
C LYS A 251 -8.17 17.27 -18.28
N ILE A 252 -8.28 16.66 -19.47
CA ILE A 252 -9.50 15.92 -19.86
C ILE A 252 -9.68 14.69 -18.95
N LEU A 253 -8.62 13.94 -18.72
CA LEU A 253 -8.65 12.76 -17.84
C LEU A 253 -9.00 13.17 -16.39
N ASN A 254 -8.42 14.26 -15.88
CA ASN A 254 -8.70 14.75 -14.53
C ASN A 254 -10.17 15.16 -14.38
N TYR A 255 -10.74 15.79 -15.38
CA TYR A 255 -12.17 16.14 -15.38
C TYR A 255 -13.07 14.89 -15.34
N ALA A 256 -12.75 13.87 -16.14
CA ALA A 256 -13.48 12.60 -16.13
C ALA A 256 -13.35 11.87 -14.79
N TYR A 257 -12.15 11.87 -14.20
CA TYR A 257 -11.86 11.24 -12.91
C TYR A 257 -12.66 11.89 -11.75
N ARG A 258 -12.70 13.22 -11.70
CA ARG A 258 -13.51 13.98 -10.73
C ARG A 258 -15.01 13.66 -10.81
N ASN A 259 -15.55 13.53 -12.02
CA ASN A 259 -16.97 13.23 -12.20
C ASN A 259 -17.29 11.78 -11.75
N ALA A 260 -16.37 10.84 -11.97
CA ALA A 260 -16.50 9.48 -11.47
C ALA A 260 -16.44 9.40 -9.93
N GLU A 261 -15.61 10.20 -9.27
CA GLU A 261 -15.56 10.28 -7.80
C GLU A 261 -16.86 10.83 -7.19
N LYS A 262 -17.40 11.92 -7.76
CA LYS A 262 -18.66 12.50 -7.29
C LYS A 262 -19.86 11.56 -7.41
N SER A 263 -19.88 10.69 -8.41
CA SER A 263 -20.96 9.70 -8.58
C SER A 263 -20.87 8.53 -7.59
N ASN A 264 -19.77 8.39 -6.85
CA ASN A 264 -19.51 7.32 -5.88
C ASN A 264 -19.58 7.77 -4.41
N SER A 265 -19.82 9.07 -4.18
CA SER A 265 -19.91 9.68 -2.84
C SER A 265 -21.36 9.80 -2.32
N VAL A 266 -22.26 8.93 -2.77
CA VAL A 266 -23.63 8.79 -2.24
C VAL A 266 -23.79 7.44 -1.59
#